data_7c600f940e64799aa11a5958e8c838af
#
_entry.id   7c600f940e64799aa11a5958e8c838af
#
_cell.length_a   1.000
_cell.length_b   1.000
_cell.length_c   1.000
_cell.angle_alpha   90.00
_cell.angle_beta   90.00
_cell.angle_gamma   90.00
#
_symmetry.space_group_name_H-M   'P 1'
#
loop_
_entity.id
_entity.type
_entity.pdbx_description
1 polymer ?
#
loop_
_entity_poly.entity_id
_entity_poly.type
_entity_poly.pdbx_seq_one_letter_code
_entity_poly.pdbx_strand_id
1 'polypeptide(L)'
;VRPCMAPTPTTTELGMAYALPGLAKSLRVSVDPEKGWAVHTEGFDQNLAVAGSRRNWLNAVYGVKPSHILTVTDVVKTGFKLPEGKLVFLFGDEFDTQGHEGELALSGAEEYLERYAQVIRKLRDAGYVRIFLTTDHGYFHYIPGDDEIMEKPEGDIRWKTRRAVVGKTLKHKTA
;
A
#
# COMPACT_ATOMS: atom_id res chain seq x y z
N VAL A 1 -0.47 -0.87 19.19
CA VAL A 1 0.28 -0.61 17.96
C VAL A 1 1.52 -1.48 17.97
N ARG A 2 1.79 -2.19 16.89
CA ARG A 2 3.03 -2.95 16.70
C ARG A 2 3.78 -2.35 15.52
N PRO A 3 5.01 -1.85 15.70
CA PRO A 3 5.82 -1.39 14.58
C PRO A 3 6.19 -2.58 13.70
N CYS A 4 6.17 -2.37 12.39
CA CYS A 4 6.64 -3.32 11.40
C CYS A 4 7.43 -2.59 10.32
N MET A 5 8.35 -3.29 9.67
CA MET A 5 9.07 -2.75 8.52
C MET A 5 8.28 -3.03 7.24
N ALA A 6 8.16 -2.02 6.39
CA ALA A 6 7.66 -2.21 5.04
C ALA A 6 8.66 -3.06 4.22
N PRO A 7 8.20 -3.80 3.22
CA PRO A 7 9.09 -4.52 2.32
C PRO A 7 10.00 -3.53 1.56
N THR A 8 11.22 -3.94 1.29
CA THR A 8 12.16 -3.14 0.51
C THR A 8 12.23 -3.67 -0.92
N PRO A 9 12.11 -2.80 -1.94
CA PRO A 9 11.88 -1.35 -1.86
C PRO A 9 10.42 -1.01 -1.45
N THR A 10 10.26 0.14 -0.78
CA THR A 10 8.97 0.62 -0.28
C THR A 10 8.12 1.21 -1.42
N THR A 11 7.49 0.35 -2.20
CA THR A 11 6.60 0.74 -3.29
C THR A 11 5.19 0.20 -3.04
N THR A 12 4.20 0.93 -3.52
CA THR A 12 2.79 0.57 -3.34
C THR A 12 2.47 -0.83 -3.87
N GLU A 13 3.05 -1.21 -5.01
CA GLU A 13 2.82 -2.52 -5.62
C GLU A 13 3.24 -3.67 -4.71
N LEU A 14 4.41 -3.55 -4.09
CA LEU A 14 4.92 -4.55 -3.15
C LEU A 14 4.22 -4.45 -1.80
N GLY A 15 4.19 -3.27 -1.22
CA GLY A 15 3.63 -3.04 0.10
C GLY A 15 2.19 -3.51 0.20
N MET A 16 1.36 -3.16 -0.77
CA MET A 16 -0.05 -3.59 -0.84
C MET A 16 -0.21 -5.10 -0.98
N ALA A 17 0.69 -5.79 -1.70
CA ALA A 17 0.66 -7.26 -1.77
C ALA A 17 1.08 -7.89 -0.43
N TYR A 18 2.10 -7.34 0.23
CA TYR A 18 2.55 -7.81 1.55
C TYR A 18 1.53 -7.51 2.66
N ALA A 19 0.73 -6.46 2.53
CA ALA A 19 -0.32 -6.10 3.48
C ALA A 19 -1.54 -7.04 3.42
N LEU A 20 -1.68 -7.83 2.35
CA LEU A 20 -2.76 -8.81 2.25
C LEU A 20 -2.60 -9.92 3.29
N PRO A 21 -3.68 -10.33 3.96
CA PRO A 21 -3.62 -11.34 5.00
C PRO A 21 -3.04 -12.66 4.49
N GLY A 22 -2.09 -13.22 5.23
CA GLY A 22 -1.52 -14.54 4.95
C GLY A 22 -0.45 -14.61 3.85
N LEU A 23 -0.23 -13.56 3.07
CA LEU A 23 0.66 -13.60 1.91
C LEU A 23 2.14 -13.34 2.19
N ALA A 24 2.47 -12.60 3.24
CA ALA A 24 3.83 -12.10 3.47
C ALA A 24 4.97 -13.15 3.37
N LYS A 25 4.67 -14.42 3.66
CA LYS A 25 5.67 -15.51 3.62
C LYS A 25 5.69 -16.31 2.31
N SER A 26 4.69 -16.14 1.45
CA SER A 26 4.50 -16.93 0.23
C SER A 26 4.73 -16.15 -1.07
N LEU A 27 4.99 -14.85 -0.98
CA LEU A 27 5.16 -14.01 -2.14
C LEU A 27 6.49 -14.30 -2.85
N ARG A 28 6.41 -14.44 -4.17
CA ARG A 28 7.53 -14.46 -5.11
C ARG A 28 7.51 -13.16 -5.87
N VAL A 29 8.63 -12.44 -5.83
CA VAL A 29 8.74 -11.10 -6.38
C VAL A 29 9.83 -11.07 -7.44
N SER A 30 9.54 -10.49 -8.58
CA SER A 30 10.50 -10.15 -9.62
C SER A 30 10.20 -8.78 -10.20
N VAL A 31 11.16 -8.20 -10.88
CA VAL A 31 11.02 -6.93 -11.59
C VAL A 31 11.47 -7.09 -13.04
N ASP A 32 10.61 -6.67 -13.93
CA ASP A 32 10.89 -6.57 -15.36
C ASP A 32 11.12 -5.10 -15.70
N PRO A 33 12.17 -4.77 -16.47
CA PRO A 33 12.49 -3.38 -16.83
C PRO A 33 11.37 -2.66 -17.58
N GLU A 34 10.59 -3.40 -18.38
CA GLU A 34 9.53 -2.83 -19.22
C GLU A 34 8.14 -2.94 -18.58
N LYS A 35 7.89 -4.04 -17.85
CA LYS A 35 6.57 -4.37 -17.28
C LYS A 35 6.43 -4.02 -15.79
N GLY A 36 7.54 -3.68 -15.12
CA GLY A 36 7.57 -3.36 -13.71
C GLY A 36 7.49 -4.58 -12.80
N TRP A 37 6.80 -4.45 -11.65
CA TRP A 37 6.74 -5.50 -10.65
C TRP A 37 5.85 -6.67 -11.03
N ALA A 38 6.36 -7.87 -10.85
CA ALA A 38 5.61 -9.12 -10.90
C ALA A 38 5.63 -9.76 -9.50
N VAL A 39 4.45 -9.81 -8.88
CA VAL A 39 4.25 -10.33 -7.52
C VAL A 39 3.25 -11.47 -7.58
N HIS A 40 3.69 -12.67 -7.26
CA HIS A 40 2.91 -13.90 -7.36
C HIS A 40 2.90 -14.67 -6.04
N THR A 41 1.91 -15.52 -5.89
CA THR A 41 1.83 -16.52 -4.82
C THR A 41 1.39 -17.85 -5.38
N GLU A 42 1.70 -18.93 -4.70
CA GLU A 42 1.28 -20.26 -5.12
C GLU A 42 -0.24 -20.39 -5.14
N GLY A 43 -0.78 -21.03 -6.18
CA GLY A 43 -2.22 -21.23 -6.35
C GLY A 43 -3.01 -20.01 -6.82
N PHE A 44 -2.33 -18.92 -7.24
CA PHE A 44 -2.99 -17.74 -7.79
C PHE A 44 -2.18 -17.13 -8.94
N ASP A 45 -2.71 -17.18 -10.15
CA ASP A 45 -1.97 -16.86 -11.38
C ASP A 45 -1.87 -15.37 -11.72
N GLN A 46 -2.69 -14.52 -11.07
CA GLN A 46 -2.70 -13.09 -11.36
C GLN A 46 -1.57 -12.35 -10.63
N ASN A 47 -1.06 -11.29 -11.26
CA ASN A 47 -0.02 -10.45 -10.68
C ASN A 47 -0.60 -9.56 -9.56
N LEU A 48 -0.22 -9.81 -8.31
CA LEU A 48 -0.67 -9.08 -7.12
C LEU A 48 -0.11 -7.64 -7.02
N ALA A 49 0.83 -7.25 -7.87
CA ALA A 49 1.21 -5.85 -8.02
C ALA A 49 0.03 -4.98 -8.50
N VAL A 50 -0.94 -5.60 -9.19
CA VAL A 50 -2.12 -4.92 -9.75
C VAL A 50 -3.27 -4.89 -8.75
N ALA A 51 -3.90 -3.73 -8.57
CA ALA A 51 -4.99 -3.54 -7.62
C ALA A 51 -6.20 -4.47 -7.86
N GLY A 52 -6.59 -4.67 -9.12
CA GLY A 52 -7.66 -5.59 -9.49
C GLY A 52 -7.37 -7.02 -9.07
N SER A 53 -6.15 -7.49 -9.29
CA SER A 53 -5.72 -8.83 -8.89
C SER A 53 -5.77 -9.05 -7.38
N ARG A 54 -5.43 -8.04 -6.58
CA ARG A 54 -5.55 -8.10 -5.12
C ARG A 54 -7.00 -8.28 -4.67
N ARG A 55 -7.94 -7.58 -5.31
CA ARG A 55 -9.38 -7.76 -5.05
C ARG A 55 -9.86 -9.16 -5.43
N ASN A 56 -9.42 -9.67 -6.60
CA ASN A 56 -9.74 -11.03 -7.03
C ASN A 56 -9.18 -12.08 -6.07
N TRP A 57 -7.98 -11.86 -5.55
CA TRP A 57 -7.38 -12.74 -4.55
C TRP A 57 -8.19 -12.78 -3.25
N LEU A 58 -8.64 -11.63 -2.75
CA LEU A 58 -9.51 -11.56 -1.57
C LEU A 58 -10.81 -12.33 -1.78
N ASN A 59 -11.40 -12.24 -2.96
CA ASN A 59 -12.58 -13.02 -3.31
C ASN A 59 -12.27 -14.53 -3.36
N ALA A 60 -11.20 -14.93 -4.04
CA ALA A 60 -10.84 -16.33 -4.21
C ALA A 60 -10.49 -17.04 -2.89
N VAL A 61 -9.74 -16.37 -2.01
CA VAL A 61 -9.21 -16.98 -0.78
C VAL A 61 -10.17 -16.84 0.40
N TYR A 62 -10.83 -15.70 0.54
CA TYR A 62 -11.69 -15.40 1.69
C TYR A 62 -13.19 -15.39 1.35
N GLY A 63 -13.55 -15.61 0.09
CA GLY A 63 -14.94 -15.54 -0.35
C GLY A 63 -15.57 -14.14 -0.21
N VAL A 64 -14.73 -13.10 -0.19
CA VAL A 64 -15.19 -11.72 0.01
C VAL A 64 -15.86 -11.21 -1.27
N LYS A 65 -17.15 -10.90 -1.18
CA LYS A 65 -17.89 -10.36 -2.31
C LYS A 65 -17.34 -8.98 -2.71
N PRO A 66 -17.39 -8.58 -3.99
CA PRO A 66 -16.97 -7.25 -4.43
C PRO A 66 -17.62 -6.10 -3.63
N SER A 67 -18.87 -6.26 -3.22
CA SER A 67 -19.61 -5.30 -2.37
C SER A 67 -19.06 -5.15 -0.94
N HIS A 68 -18.16 -6.02 -0.52
CA HIS A 68 -17.48 -5.98 0.78
C HIS A 68 -16.01 -5.49 0.67
N ILE A 69 -15.62 -5.07 -0.52
CA ILE A 69 -14.31 -4.46 -0.79
C ILE A 69 -14.58 -2.98 -1.10
N LEU A 70 -14.35 -2.13 -0.12
CA LEU A 70 -14.78 -0.73 -0.11
C LEU A 70 -13.56 0.20 -0.15
N THR A 71 -13.82 1.47 -0.36
CA THR A 71 -12.83 2.54 -0.13
C THR A 71 -13.19 3.34 1.12
N VAL A 72 -12.20 3.97 1.73
CA VAL A 72 -12.42 4.93 2.83
C VAL A 72 -13.35 6.04 2.37
N THR A 73 -13.10 6.59 1.19
CA THR A 73 -13.93 7.64 0.57
C THR A 73 -15.41 7.24 0.44
N ASP A 74 -15.70 5.98 0.11
CA ASP A 74 -17.10 5.53 0.03
C ASP A 74 -17.76 5.47 1.41
N VAL A 75 -17.05 4.94 2.38
CA VAL A 75 -17.60 4.75 3.73
C VAL A 75 -17.88 6.07 4.44
N VAL A 76 -17.10 7.14 4.20
CA VAL A 76 -17.34 8.45 4.82
C VAL A 76 -18.52 9.20 4.23
N LYS A 77 -19.02 8.84 3.04
CA LYS A 77 -20.19 9.50 2.41
C LYS A 77 -21.39 9.46 3.34
N THR A 78 -22.18 10.54 3.33
CA THR A 78 -23.42 10.62 4.08
C THR A 78 -24.41 9.58 3.58
N GLY A 79 -25.05 8.86 4.50
CA GLY A 79 -26.02 7.82 4.16
C GLY A 79 -25.45 6.50 3.63
N PHE A 80 -24.12 6.38 3.52
CA PHE A 80 -23.52 5.11 3.12
C PHE A 80 -23.80 4.03 4.17
N LYS A 81 -24.36 2.90 3.71
CA LYS A 81 -24.64 1.73 4.55
C LYS A 81 -23.56 0.69 4.33
N LEU A 82 -22.92 0.29 5.41
CA LEU A 82 -21.96 -0.82 5.37
C LEU A 82 -22.69 -2.13 5.01
N PRO A 83 -22.05 -3.00 4.22
CA PRO A 83 -22.66 -4.30 3.90
C PRO A 83 -22.75 -5.17 5.15
N GLU A 84 -23.82 -5.95 5.25
CA GLU A 84 -23.94 -6.96 6.29
C GLU A 84 -23.00 -8.13 6.00
N GLY A 85 -22.24 -8.56 7.01
CA GLY A 85 -21.31 -9.68 6.85
C GLY A 85 -20.27 -9.75 7.96
N LYS A 86 -19.49 -10.84 7.91
CA LYS A 86 -18.44 -11.10 8.92
C LYS A 86 -17.11 -10.41 8.61
N LEU A 87 -16.88 -10.06 7.35
CA LEU A 87 -15.60 -9.56 6.87
C LEU A 87 -15.81 -8.49 5.80
N VAL A 88 -15.12 -7.38 5.95
CA VAL A 88 -15.05 -6.28 4.97
C VAL A 88 -13.59 -5.85 4.85
N PHE A 89 -13.18 -5.50 3.64
CA PHE A 89 -11.89 -4.89 3.37
C PHE A 89 -12.08 -3.45 2.92
N LEU A 90 -11.28 -2.55 3.50
CA LEU A 90 -11.28 -1.15 3.10
C LEU A 90 -9.88 -0.78 2.59
N PHE A 91 -9.85 -0.08 1.47
CA PHE A 91 -8.65 0.51 0.91
C PHE A 91 -8.74 2.04 1.02
N GLY A 92 -7.66 2.66 1.45
CA GLY A 92 -7.51 4.12 1.47
C GLY A 92 -6.24 4.47 0.71
N ASP A 93 -6.32 5.46 -0.16
CA ASP A 93 -5.25 5.97 -1.01
C ASP A 93 -5.03 7.47 -0.84
N GLU A 94 -5.82 8.11 0.04
CA GLU A 94 -5.82 9.56 0.19
C GLU A 94 -4.46 10.10 0.61
N PHE A 95 -3.79 9.43 1.55
CA PHE A 95 -2.44 9.84 1.99
C PHE A 95 -1.40 9.69 0.89
N ASP A 96 -1.47 8.60 0.11
CA ASP A 96 -0.51 8.34 -0.95
C ASP A 96 -0.68 9.35 -2.09
N THR A 97 -1.91 9.65 -2.46
CA THR A 97 -2.25 10.65 -3.48
C THR A 97 -1.68 12.02 -3.11
N GLN A 98 -1.94 12.50 -1.91
CA GLN A 98 -1.46 13.80 -1.44
C GLN A 98 0.07 13.84 -1.30
N GLY A 99 0.66 12.73 -0.86
CA GLY A 99 2.12 12.61 -0.77
C GLY A 99 2.80 12.70 -2.15
N HIS A 100 2.16 12.18 -3.19
CA HIS A 100 2.66 12.29 -4.57
C HIS A 100 2.51 13.69 -5.16
N GLU A 101 1.48 14.41 -4.80
CA GLU A 101 1.24 15.79 -5.23
C GLU A 101 2.14 16.80 -4.50
N GLY A 102 2.88 16.37 -3.49
CA GLY A 102 3.76 17.22 -2.71
C GLY A 102 3.02 18.15 -1.74
N GLU A 103 1.71 17.93 -1.59
CA GLU A 103 0.82 18.78 -0.80
C GLU A 103 0.62 18.30 0.64
N LEU A 104 1.25 17.18 1.03
CA LEU A 104 1.12 16.61 2.37
C LEU A 104 1.87 17.47 3.40
N ALA A 105 1.30 18.63 3.70
CA ALA A 105 1.68 19.35 4.90
C ALA A 105 1.22 18.55 6.13
N LEU A 106 2.02 18.51 7.18
CA LEU A 106 1.63 17.87 8.46
C LEU A 106 0.27 18.36 8.98
N SER A 107 -0.09 19.63 8.68
CA SER A 107 -1.40 20.21 8.98
C SER A 107 -2.57 19.59 8.21
N GLY A 108 -2.35 19.00 7.04
CA GLY A 108 -3.39 18.28 6.28
C GLY A 108 -3.62 16.85 6.77
N ALA A 109 -2.66 16.27 7.48
CA ALA A 109 -2.76 14.88 7.95
C ALA A 109 -3.89 14.69 8.99
N GLU A 110 -4.22 15.70 9.77
CA GLU A 110 -5.28 15.64 10.80
C GLU A 110 -6.64 15.36 10.18
N GLU A 111 -6.97 15.97 9.03
CA GLU A 111 -8.24 15.72 8.35
C GLU A 111 -8.37 14.26 7.90
N TYR A 112 -7.30 13.68 7.37
CA TYR A 112 -7.31 12.27 6.97
C TYR A 112 -7.42 11.33 8.16
N LEU A 113 -6.71 11.61 9.26
CA LEU A 113 -6.82 10.85 10.50
C LEU A 113 -8.26 10.89 11.05
N GLU A 114 -8.93 12.04 10.99
CA GLU A 114 -10.33 12.14 11.41
C GLU A 114 -11.25 11.32 10.50
N ARG A 115 -11.03 11.29 9.18
CA ARG A 115 -11.78 10.42 8.25
C ARG A 115 -11.62 8.94 8.62
N TYR A 116 -10.40 8.49 8.89
CA TYR A 116 -10.16 7.11 9.35
C TYR A 116 -10.83 6.82 10.69
N ALA A 117 -10.79 7.78 11.61
CA ALA A 117 -11.50 7.66 12.89
C ALA A 117 -13.02 7.53 12.70
N GLN A 118 -13.61 8.29 11.77
CA GLN A 118 -15.04 8.16 11.40
C GLN A 118 -15.35 6.79 10.82
N VAL A 119 -14.49 6.27 9.92
CA VAL A 119 -14.66 4.92 9.38
C VAL A 119 -14.65 3.88 10.48
N ILE A 120 -13.70 3.96 11.41
CA ILE A 120 -13.61 3.04 12.55
C ILE A 120 -14.88 3.09 13.40
N ARG A 121 -15.40 4.28 13.70
CA ARG A 121 -16.67 4.45 14.41
C ARG A 121 -17.83 3.79 13.67
N LYS A 122 -18.00 4.08 12.37
CA LYS A 122 -19.05 3.46 11.53
C LYS A 122 -18.97 1.93 11.51
N LEU A 123 -17.75 1.38 11.40
CA LEU A 123 -17.54 -0.08 11.44
C LEU A 123 -17.98 -0.67 12.78
N ARG A 124 -17.64 -0.01 13.90
CA ARG A 124 -18.05 -0.47 15.24
C ARG A 124 -19.55 -0.40 15.43
N ASP A 125 -20.17 0.69 15.00
CA ASP A 125 -21.63 0.88 15.06
C ASP A 125 -22.37 -0.17 14.21
N ALA A 126 -21.77 -0.61 13.11
CA ALA A 126 -22.27 -1.71 12.27
C ALA A 126 -21.96 -3.12 12.84
N GLY A 127 -21.34 -3.22 14.02
CA GLY A 127 -21.10 -4.50 14.71
C GLY A 127 -19.78 -5.20 14.36
N TYR A 128 -18.86 -4.54 13.63
CA TYR A 128 -17.52 -5.11 13.39
C TYR A 128 -16.66 -5.00 14.64
N VAL A 129 -16.40 -6.15 15.29
CA VAL A 129 -15.73 -6.22 16.61
C VAL A 129 -14.21 -6.11 16.50
N ARG A 130 -13.63 -6.65 15.42
CA ARG A 130 -12.20 -6.66 15.21
C ARG A 130 -11.85 -5.82 13.99
N ILE A 131 -11.04 -4.79 14.19
CA ILE A 131 -10.59 -3.88 13.14
C ILE A 131 -9.06 -3.91 13.13
N PHE A 132 -8.50 -4.22 11.97
CA PHE A 132 -7.06 -4.19 11.73
C PHE A 132 -6.77 -3.04 10.76
N LEU A 133 -5.84 -2.18 11.13
CA LEU A 133 -5.32 -1.12 10.28
C LEU A 133 -3.88 -1.47 9.94
N THR A 134 -3.58 -1.47 8.67
CA THR A 134 -2.23 -1.68 8.14
C THR A 134 -1.93 -0.71 7.02
N THR A 135 -0.66 -0.40 6.81
CA THR A 135 -0.18 0.42 5.70
C THR A 135 0.76 -0.41 4.84
N ASP A 136 0.86 -0.07 3.58
CA ASP A 136 1.78 -0.68 2.61
C ASP A 136 3.21 -0.14 2.77
N HIS A 137 3.35 1.13 3.09
CA HIS A 137 4.58 1.83 3.46
C HIS A 137 4.27 3.06 4.32
N GLY A 138 5.29 3.75 4.78
CA GLY A 138 5.18 5.02 5.47
C GLY A 138 5.67 6.18 4.61
N TYR A 139 5.53 7.39 5.14
CA TYR A 139 6.12 8.60 4.59
C TYR A 139 7.26 9.07 5.47
N PHE A 140 8.32 9.49 4.81
CA PHE A 140 9.41 10.21 5.46
C PHE A 140 9.37 11.65 4.96
N HIS A 141 9.05 12.58 5.84
CA HIS A 141 9.09 14.00 5.52
C HIS A 141 10.53 14.48 5.70
N TYR A 142 11.21 14.68 4.59
CA TYR A 142 12.58 15.14 4.55
C TYR A 142 12.69 16.33 3.60
N ILE A 143 13.23 17.42 4.10
CA ILE A 143 13.56 18.60 3.31
C ILE A 143 15.06 18.50 3.05
N PRO A 144 15.50 18.18 1.80
CA PRO A 144 16.92 18.09 1.49
C PRO A 144 17.58 19.46 1.71
N GLY A 145 18.78 19.45 2.29
CA GLY A 145 19.63 20.64 2.34
C GLY A 145 20.12 21.02 0.93
N ASP A 146 20.45 22.28 0.74
CA ASP A 146 20.91 22.81 -0.57
C ASP A 146 22.15 22.08 -1.11
N ASP A 147 22.91 21.40 -0.25
CA ASP A 147 24.16 20.70 -0.57
C ASP A 147 23.97 19.18 -0.79
N GLU A 148 22.76 18.65 -0.68
CA GLU A 148 22.53 17.21 -0.87
C GLU A 148 22.35 16.83 -2.33
N ILE A 149 23.41 16.30 -2.90
CA ILE A 149 23.41 15.73 -4.25
C ILE A 149 23.04 14.25 -4.11
N MET A 150 21.87 13.85 -4.60
CA MET A 150 21.53 12.45 -4.75
C MET A 150 22.37 11.83 -5.88
N GLU A 151 23.44 11.12 -5.52
CA GLU A 151 24.23 10.37 -6.48
C GLU A 151 23.39 9.25 -7.10
N LYS A 152 23.47 9.13 -8.43
CA LYS A 152 22.83 8.04 -9.15
C LYS A 152 23.74 6.80 -9.06
N PRO A 153 23.28 5.67 -8.54
CA PRO A 153 24.06 4.45 -8.57
C PRO A 153 24.34 4.04 -10.02
N GLU A 154 25.55 3.54 -10.26
CA GLU A 154 25.97 2.95 -11.54
C GLU A 154 25.72 1.44 -11.52
N GLY A 155 25.48 0.83 -12.68
CA GLY A 155 25.34 -0.62 -12.82
C GLY A 155 24.19 -1.06 -13.72
N ASP A 156 23.88 -2.36 -13.68
CA ASP A 156 22.77 -2.95 -14.43
C ASP A 156 21.44 -2.63 -13.72
N ILE A 157 20.92 -1.43 -13.98
CA ILE A 157 19.66 -0.95 -13.38
C ILE A 157 18.50 -1.63 -14.09
N ARG A 158 17.71 -2.41 -13.33
CA ARG A 158 16.52 -3.10 -13.80
C ARG A 158 15.23 -2.30 -13.58
N TRP A 159 15.21 -1.48 -12.54
CA TRP A 159 14.05 -0.66 -12.22
C TRP A 159 14.49 0.53 -11.36
N LYS A 160 13.83 1.66 -11.55
CA LYS A 160 14.15 2.91 -10.86
C LYS A 160 12.91 3.76 -10.61
N THR A 161 12.81 4.30 -9.41
CA THR A 161 11.86 5.36 -9.03
C THR A 161 12.57 6.47 -8.27
N ARG A 162 11.80 7.43 -7.76
CA ARG A 162 12.33 8.44 -6.82
C ARG A 162 12.82 7.82 -5.51
N ARG A 163 12.28 6.67 -5.08
CA ARG A 163 12.52 6.06 -3.77
C ARG A 163 13.56 4.95 -3.81
N ALA A 164 13.75 4.30 -4.94
CA ALA A 164 14.60 3.12 -4.99
C ALA A 164 15.14 2.83 -6.38
N VAL A 165 16.28 2.17 -6.40
CA VAL A 165 16.88 1.59 -7.60
C VAL A 165 17.10 0.10 -7.37
N VAL A 166 16.65 -0.74 -8.31
CA VAL A 166 16.84 -2.18 -8.26
C VAL A 166 17.70 -2.60 -9.45
N GLY A 167 18.74 -3.37 -9.20
CA GLY A 167 19.66 -3.85 -10.23
C GLY A 167 20.51 -5.02 -9.76
N LYS A 168 21.24 -5.64 -10.68
CA LYS A 168 22.11 -6.80 -10.38
C LYS A 168 23.46 -6.42 -9.82
N THR A 169 24.05 -5.35 -10.31
CA THR A 169 25.43 -4.93 -10.01
C THR A 169 25.46 -3.44 -9.76
N LEU A 170 24.73 -3.01 -8.73
CA LEU A 170 24.72 -1.61 -8.33
C LEU A 170 26.02 -1.28 -7.64
N LYS A 171 26.70 -0.24 -8.11
CA LYS A 171 27.90 0.33 -7.47
C LYS A 171 27.51 1.67 -6.86
N HIS A 172 27.78 1.82 -5.59
CA HIS A 172 27.72 3.10 -4.91
C HIS A 172 29.13 3.69 -4.93
N LYS A 173 29.27 4.94 -5.35
CA LYS A 173 30.50 5.67 -5.11
C LYS A 173 30.55 5.98 -3.62
N THR A 174 31.39 5.30 -2.87
CA THR A 174 31.77 5.75 -1.53
C THR A 174 32.60 7.00 -1.71
N ALA A 175 32.14 8.11 -1.16
CA ALA A 175 32.92 9.33 -1.04
C ALA A 175 34.16 9.11 -0.21
#